data_b9e9499a597f29462b6db37d6af71b32
#
_entry.id   b9e9499a597f29462b6db37d6af71b32
#
_cell.length_a   1.000
_cell.length_b   1.000
_cell.length_c   1.000
_cell.angle_alpha   90.00
_cell.angle_beta   90.00
_cell.angle_gamma   90.00
#
_symmetry.space_group_name_H-M   'P 1'
#
loop_
_entity.id
_entity.type
_entity.pdbx_description
1 polymer ?
#
loop_
_entity_poly.entity_id
_entity_poly.type
_entity_poly.pdbx_seq_one_letter_code
_entity_poly.pdbx_strand_id
1 'polypeptide(L)'
;MKKKAVIAGHICIDITPIFPESAVGSVQRLLEPGKLVQVGAADMHTGGAVANTGIAMKLMGIDVKLAGKIGADPFGSNILSILKKYDAQKDMIVDEQASTSYSIVLAVPGTDRIFLHNPGANDSFCKNDLDPDKLSDVQLFHFGYPPLVRKMYENDGEELVGMFREIHGRGIITSLDFAAVDPESEAGKQDWEKILRRVLPYVDFFVPS
;
A
#
# COMPACT_ATOMS: atom_id res chain seq x y z
N MET A 1 -7.17 23.06 -17.56
CA MET A 1 -6.30 22.72 -16.42
C MET A 1 -6.07 21.22 -16.41
N LYS A 2 -4.85 20.74 -16.15
CA LYS A 2 -4.61 19.31 -15.96
C LYS A 2 -5.31 18.87 -14.67
N LYS A 3 -6.01 17.73 -14.71
CA LYS A 3 -6.62 17.14 -13.53
C LYS A 3 -5.51 16.64 -12.60
N LYS A 4 -5.61 16.94 -11.31
CA LYS A 4 -4.64 16.54 -10.29
C LYS A 4 -5.25 15.54 -9.33
N ALA A 5 -4.47 14.52 -8.97
CA ALA A 5 -4.87 13.50 -8.01
C ALA A 5 -3.81 13.31 -6.94
N VAL A 6 -4.23 12.92 -5.76
CA VAL A 6 -3.37 12.38 -4.69
C VAL A 6 -3.72 10.92 -4.50
N ILE A 7 -2.71 10.06 -4.53
CA ILE A 7 -2.84 8.64 -4.24
C ILE A 7 -2.08 8.37 -2.93
N ALA A 8 -2.81 7.99 -1.90
CA ALA A 8 -2.29 7.78 -0.56
C ALA A 8 -2.53 6.34 -0.06
N GLY A 9 -1.84 5.95 1.01
CA GLY A 9 -2.01 4.67 1.67
C GLY A 9 -0.80 3.76 1.61
N HIS A 10 -1.03 2.48 1.43
CA HIS A 10 -0.01 1.44 1.50
C HIS A 10 0.96 1.48 0.32
N ILE A 11 2.26 1.39 0.64
CA ILE A 11 3.36 1.19 -0.30
C ILE A 11 4.38 0.23 0.30
N CYS A 12 4.93 -0.68 -0.50
CA CYS A 12 5.98 -1.61 -0.08
C CYS A 12 6.97 -1.91 -1.20
N ILE A 13 8.03 -2.64 -0.85
CA ILE A 13 8.86 -3.34 -1.82
C ILE A 13 8.45 -4.81 -1.84
N ASP A 14 8.15 -5.35 -3.01
CA ASP A 14 7.90 -6.76 -3.21
C ASP A 14 9.18 -7.45 -3.70
N ILE A 15 9.59 -8.51 -3.01
CA ILE A 15 10.75 -9.33 -3.31
C ILE A 15 10.25 -10.71 -3.70
N THR A 16 10.38 -11.07 -4.96
CA THR A 16 9.87 -12.33 -5.51
C THR A 16 11.03 -13.21 -5.97
N PRO A 17 11.50 -14.15 -5.13
CA PRO A 17 12.47 -15.16 -5.56
C PRO A 17 11.89 -16.04 -6.67
N ILE A 18 12.67 -16.30 -7.72
CA ILE A 18 12.24 -17.19 -8.80
C ILE A 18 12.47 -18.65 -8.36
N PHE A 19 11.39 -19.39 -8.20
CA PHE A 19 11.46 -20.83 -7.91
C PHE A 19 11.70 -21.61 -9.19
N PRO A 20 12.54 -22.69 -9.16
CA PRO A 20 12.73 -23.55 -10.33
C PRO A 20 11.44 -24.32 -10.63
N GLU A 21 11.21 -24.67 -11.91
CA GLU A 21 10.04 -25.46 -12.34
C GLU A 21 9.94 -26.82 -11.62
N SER A 22 11.06 -27.39 -11.20
CA SER A 22 11.11 -28.62 -10.41
C SER A 22 10.54 -28.49 -8.98
N ALA A 23 10.28 -27.26 -8.51
CA ALA A 23 9.67 -26.99 -7.21
C ALA A 23 8.15 -27.16 -7.19
N VAL A 24 7.55 -27.63 -8.30
CA VAL A 24 6.10 -27.83 -8.40
C VAL A 24 5.59 -28.77 -7.31
N GLY A 25 4.56 -28.34 -6.59
CA GLY A 25 3.64 -29.22 -5.88
C GLY A 25 3.56 -29.11 -4.37
N SER A 26 4.44 -28.43 -3.62
CA SER A 26 4.18 -28.22 -2.18
C SER A 26 5.12 -27.20 -1.54
N VAL A 27 4.58 -26.08 -1.14
CA VAL A 27 5.26 -25.08 -0.28
C VAL A 27 5.75 -25.73 1.02
N GLN A 28 4.99 -26.65 1.60
CA GLN A 28 5.37 -27.35 2.85
C GLN A 28 6.68 -28.12 2.72
N ARG A 29 6.94 -28.75 1.55
CA ARG A 29 8.20 -29.47 1.31
C ARG A 29 9.38 -28.54 1.07
N LEU A 30 9.13 -27.33 0.59
CA LEU A 30 10.18 -26.32 0.41
C LEU A 30 10.59 -25.68 1.72
N LEU A 31 9.63 -25.45 2.61
CA LEU A 31 9.82 -24.74 3.87
C LEU A 31 10.07 -25.66 5.07
N GLU A 32 10.69 -26.82 4.85
CA GLU A 32 11.11 -27.71 5.94
C GLU A 32 12.24 -27.07 6.75
N PRO A 33 12.16 -27.08 8.11
CA PRO A 33 13.22 -26.56 8.95
C PRO A 33 14.61 -27.16 8.66
N GLY A 34 15.62 -26.34 8.55
CA GLY A 34 17.00 -26.76 8.26
C GLY A 34 17.30 -27.02 6.79
N LYS A 35 16.34 -26.94 5.90
CA LYS A 35 16.54 -27.14 4.47
C LYS A 35 17.07 -25.89 3.78
N LEU A 36 18.11 -26.04 2.95
CA LEU A 36 18.55 -25.00 2.03
C LEU A 36 17.81 -25.14 0.71
N VAL A 37 16.95 -24.17 0.40
CA VAL A 37 16.22 -24.15 -0.87
C VAL A 37 16.94 -23.21 -1.83
N GLN A 38 17.43 -23.75 -2.96
CA GLN A 38 18.01 -22.92 -4.00
C GLN A 38 16.91 -22.29 -4.85
N VAL A 39 16.99 -20.97 -5.02
CA VAL A 39 16.10 -20.16 -5.85
C VAL A 39 16.92 -19.41 -6.90
N GLY A 40 16.28 -18.92 -7.95
CA GLY A 40 16.89 -18.04 -8.94
C GLY A 40 17.03 -16.61 -8.44
N ALA A 41 17.28 -15.68 -9.35
CA ALA A 41 17.34 -14.26 -9.04
C ALA A 41 16.02 -13.78 -8.43
N ALA A 42 16.10 -12.84 -7.50
CA ALA A 42 14.91 -12.19 -6.98
C ALA A 42 14.51 -11.02 -7.89
N ASP A 43 13.23 -10.97 -8.26
CA ASP A 43 12.65 -9.76 -8.83
C ASP A 43 12.24 -8.81 -7.71
N MET A 44 12.52 -7.52 -7.89
CA MET A 44 12.21 -6.48 -6.90
C MET A 44 11.46 -5.33 -7.56
N HIS A 45 10.26 -5.07 -7.10
CA HIS A 45 9.42 -3.97 -7.59
C HIS A 45 8.60 -3.34 -6.47
N THR A 46 8.05 -2.16 -6.73
CA THR A 46 7.14 -1.53 -5.76
C THR A 46 5.79 -2.22 -5.80
N GLY A 47 5.25 -2.51 -4.61
CA GLY A 47 3.88 -2.96 -4.39
C GLY A 47 3.04 -1.92 -3.66
N GLY A 48 1.77 -2.26 -3.43
CA GLY A 48 0.81 -1.42 -2.74
C GLY A 48 0.06 -0.43 -3.63
N ALA A 49 -1.07 0.03 -3.13
CA ALA A 49 -1.98 0.89 -3.88
C ALA A 49 -1.32 2.20 -4.35
N VAL A 50 -0.46 2.80 -3.52
CA VAL A 50 0.23 4.06 -3.85
C VAL A 50 1.06 3.91 -5.13
N ALA A 51 1.85 2.85 -5.24
CA ALA A 51 2.66 2.61 -6.43
C ALA A 51 1.81 2.12 -7.61
N ASN A 52 0.97 1.11 -7.41
CA ASN A 52 0.22 0.47 -8.48
C ASN A 52 -0.75 1.45 -9.16
N THR A 53 -1.59 2.11 -8.37
CA THR A 53 -2.56 3.09 -8.90
C THR A 53 -1.86 4.37 -9.35
N GLY A 54 -0.91 4.87 -8.55
CA GLY A 54 -0.25 6.14 -8.81
C GLY A 54 0.61 6.14 -10.07
N ILE A 55 1.43 5.10 -10.27
CA ILE A 55 2.25 4.96 -11.49
C ILE A 55 1.35 4.77 -12.72
N ALA A 56 0.30 3.92 -12.61
CA ALA A 56 -0.64 3.73 -13.71
C ALA A 56 -1.29 5.06 -14.14
N MET A 57 -1.76 5.87 -13.19
CA MET A 57 -2.35 7.18 -13.48
C MET A 57 -1.33 8.15 -14.11
N LYS A 58 -0.08 8.14 -13.64
CA LYS A 58 0.99 8.95 -14.27
C LYS A 58 1.25 8.54 -15.71
N LEU A 59 1.30 7.24 -16.00
CA LEU A 59 1.46 6.73 -17.36
C LEU A 59 0.29 7.11 -18.27
N MET A 60 -0.91 7.29 -17.72
CA MET A 60 -2.08 7.82 -18.43
C MET A 60 -2.05 9.35 -18.60
N GLY A 61 -1.00 10.04 -18.13
CA GLY A 61 -0.81 11.48 -18.28
C GLY A 61 -1.53 12.34 -17.25
N ILE A 62 -2.02 11.75 -16.17
CA ILE A 62 -2.64 12.48 -15.04
C ILE A 62 -1.52 13.06 -14.16
N ASP A 63 -1.71 14.27 -13.66
CA ASP A 63 -0.81 14.88 -12.68
C ASP A 63 -1.09 14.27 -11.30
N VAL A 64 -0.20 13.39 -10.83
CA VAL A 64 -0.40 12.61 -9.61
C VAL A 64 0.70 12.88 -8.60
N LYS A 65 0.31 13.11 -7.35
CA LYS A 65 1.17 13.11 -6.17
C LYS A 65 0.99 11.79 -5.43
N LEU A 66 2.10 11.16 -5.02
CA LEU A 66 2.08 9.91 -4.26
C LEU A 66 2.41 10.19 -2.80
N ALA A 67 1.49 9.86 -1.90
CA ALA A 67 1.63 10.06 -0.46
C ALA A 67 1.64 8.69 0.26
N GLY A 68 2.79 8.03 0.27
CA GLY A 68 3.07 6.83 1.06
C GLY A 68 4.18 7.08 2.07
N LYS A 69 4.26 6.25 3.10
CA LYS A 69 5.27 6.36 4.16
C LYS A 69 6.28 5.23 4.07
N ILE A 70 7.56 5.58 4.07
CA ILE A 70 8.69 4.65 3.95
C ILE A 70 9.71 4.94 5.04
N GLY A 71 10.57 3.97 5.36
CA GLY A 71 11.70 4.18 6.25
C GLY A 71 12.93 4.79 5.56
N ALA A 72 13.85 5.33 6.36
CA ALA A 72 15.16 5.80 5.90
C ALA A 72 16.16 4.64 5.77
N ASP A 73 15.83 3.61 4.99
CA ASP A 73 16.58 2.36 4.84
C ASP A 73 16.83 2.01 3.37
N PRO A 74 17.58 0.92 3.06
CA PRO A 74 17.83 0.51 1.68
C PRO A 74 16.57 0.21 0.87
N PHE A 75 15.49 -0.31 1.48
CA PHE A 75 14.23 -0.56 0.80
C PHE A 75 13.51 0.73 0.45
N GLY A 76 13.49 1.72 1.36
CA GLY A 76 12.96 3.06 1.09
C GLY A 76 13.72 3.76 -0.04
N SER A 77 15.05 3.67 -0.02
CA SER A 77 15.90 4.20 -1.09
C SER A 77 15.60 3.53 -2.45
N ASN A 78 15.31 2.22 -2.45
CA ASN A 78 14.94 1.49 -3.65
C ASN A 78 13.57 1.96 -4.18
N ILE A 79 12.56 2.08 -3.31
CA ILE A 79 11.23 2.62 -3.68
C ILE A 79 11.39 4.01 -4.31
N LEU A 80 12.13 4.92 -3.69
CA LEU A 80 12.36 6.27 -4.23
C LEU A 80 13.06 6.23 -5.60
N SER A 81 14.03 5.33 -5.79
CA SER A 81 14.71 5.15 -7.06
C SER A 81 13.77 4.66 -8.16
N ILE A 82 12.88 3.72 -7.85
CA ILE A 82 11.87 3.23 -8.79
C ILE A 82 10.88 4.35 -9.15
N LEU A 83 10.32 5.04 -8.14
CA LEU A 83 9.37 6.13 -8.35
C LEU A 83 9.97 7.31 -9.11
N LYS A 84 11.28 7.56 -8.97
CA LYS A 84 12.00 8.60 -9.70
C LYS A 84 11.96 8.42 -11.22
N LYS A 85 11.90 7.19 -11.71
CA LYS A 85 11.74 6.88 -13.14
C LYS A 85 10.43 7.46 -13.73
N TYR A 86 9.45 7.71 -12.86
CA TYR A 86 8.12 8.24 -13.20
C TYR A 86 7.91 9.67 -12.70
N ASP A 87 8.96 10.35 -12.18
CA ASP A 87 8.85 11.66 -11.51
C ASP A 87 7.75 11.67 -10.41
N ALA A 88 7.71 10.62 -9.58
CA ALA A 88 6.65 10.36 -8.60
C ALA A 88 7.13 10.28 -7.15
N GLN A 89 8.41 10.49 -6.86
CA GLN A 89 9.01 10.28 -5.54
C GLN A 89 8.88 11.50 -4.60
N LYS A 90 8.48 12.66 -5.10
CA LYS A 90 8.66 13.96 -4.41
C LYS A 90 7.81 14.13 -3.16
N ASP A 91 6.65 13.50 -3.12
CA ASP A 91 5.67 13.65 -2.05
C ASP A 91 5.65 12.45 -1.09
N MET A 92 6.60 11.52 -1.26
CA MET A 92 6.80 10.40 -0.33
C MET A 92 7.28 10.90 1.04
N ILE A 93 6.75 10.30 2.11
CA ILE A 93 7.08 10.63 3.49
C ILE A 93 8.17 9.65 3.97
N VAL A 94 9.29 10.17 4.45
CA VAL A 94 10.38 9.36 5.02
C VAL A 94 10.33 9.45 6.54
N ASP A 95 10.18 8.30 7.20
CA ASP A 95 10.20 8.16 8.64
C ASP A 95 11.56 7.55 9.07
N GLU A 96 12.39 8.32 9.75
CA GLU A 96 13.71 7.90 10.19
C GLU A 96 13.68 6.88 11.34
N GLN A 97 12.53 6.70 11.99
CA GLN A 97 12.34 5.81 13.13
C GLN A 97 11.74 4.46 12.74
N ALA A 98 11.22 4.31 11.50
CA ALA A 98 10.55 3.12 11.02
C ALA A 98 11.34 2.42 9.91
N SER A 99 11.13 1.11 9.75
CA SER A 99 11.57 0.37 8.57
C SER A 99 10.58 0.57 7.41
N THR A 100 11.07 0.45 6.19
CA THR A 100 10.20 0.39 5.02
C THR A 100 9.43 -0.94 4.97
N SER A 101 8.15 -0.86 4.58
CA SER A 101 7.33 -2.03 4.33
C SER A 101 7.90 -2.88 3.20
N TYR A 102 7.85 -4.20 3.38
CA TYR A 102 8.22 -5.16 2.33
C TYR A 102 7.37 -6.42 2.37
N SER A 103 7.28 -7.10 1.24
CA SER A 103 6.73 -8.45 1.15
C SER A 103 7.73 -9.37 0.47
N ILE A 104 7.97 -10.56 1.06
CA ILE A 104 8.59 -11.67 0.33
C ILE A 104 7.46 -12.49 -0.27
N VAL A 105 7.42 -12.53 -1.60
CA VAL A 105 6.36 -13.22 -2.34
C VAL A 105 6.84 -14.61 -2.74
N LEU A 106 6.32 -15.62 -2.10
CA LEU A 106 6.61 -17.02 -2.42
C LEU A 106 5.65 -17.48 -3.53
N ALA A 107 6.08 -17.31 -4.78
CA ALA A 107 5.33 -17.69 -5.97
C ALA A 107 5.80 -19.06 -6.48
N VAL A 108 5.50 -20.13 -5.73
CA VAL A 108 5.88 -21.50 -6.11
C VAL A 108 4.99 -22.00 -7.26
N PRO A 109 5.55 -22.53 -8.35
CA PRO A 109 4.76 -23.03 -9.48
C PRO A 109 3.70 -24.06 -9.05
N GLY A 110 2.45 -23.87 -9.53
CA GLY A 110 1.32 -24.75 -9.25
C GLY A 110 0.64 -24.55 -7.90
N THR A 111 1.01 -23.48 -7.15
CA THR A 111 0.32 -23.07 -5.92
C THR A 111 -0.01 -21.59 -5.96
N ASP A 112 -0.96 -21.14 -5.14
CA ASP A 112 -1.20 -19.72 -4.95
C ASP A 112 -0.04 -19.08 -4.16
N ARG A 113 0.12 -17.77 -4.31
CA ARG A 113 1.21 -17.00 -3.69
C ARG A 113 1.02 -16.91 -2.18
N ILE A 114 2.13 -16.96 -1.46
CA ILE A 114 2.19 -16.67 -0.03
C ILE A 114 2.99 -15.39 0.15
N PHE A 115 2.51 -14.50 1.01
CA PHE A 115 3.16 -13.24 1.30
C PHE A 115 3.68 -13.24 2.74
N LEU A 116 4.99 -13.06 2.90
CA LEU A 116 5.58 -12.74 4.20
C LEU A 116 5.72 -11.23 4.27
N HIS A 117 4.80 -10.58 4.97
CA HIS A 117 4.64 -9.12 4.93
C HIS A 117 5.09 -8.45 6.22
N ASN A 118 5.89 -7.39 6.09
CA ASN A 118 6.21 -6.44 7.16
C ASN A 118 5.53 -5.10 6.85
N PRO A 119 4.63 -4.59 7.70
CA PRO A 119 3.93 -3.34 7.45
C PRO A 119 4.84 -2.09 7.53
N GLY A 120 5.87 -2.13 8.37
CA GLY A 120 6.85 -1.04 8.50
C GLY A 120 6.22 0.32 8.74
N ALA A 121 6.72 1.35 8.06
CA ALA A 121 6.29 2.74 8.19
C ALA A 121 4.81 2.97 7.84
N ASN A 122 4.17 2.09 7.05
CA ASN A 122 2.74 2.21 6.76
C ASN A 122 1.87 2.20 8.02
N ASP A 123 2.28 1.46 9.06
CA ASP A 123 1.53 1.36 10.31
C ASP A 123 1.33 2.70 11.03
N SER A 124 2.24 3.63 10.80
CA SER A 124 2.19 4.97 11.41
C SER A 124 1.60 6.05 10.48
N PHE A 125 1.24 5.71 9.23
CA PHE A 125 0.64 6.67 8.31
C PHE A 125 -0.69 7.19 8.86
N CYS A 126 -0.86 8.52 8.85
CA CYS A 126 -2.06 9.18 9.35
C CYS A 126 -2.41 10.42 8.50
N LYS A 127 -3.56 11.03 8.76
CA LYS A 127 -4.02 12.24 8.04
C LYS A 127 -3.06 13.42 8.16
N ASN A 128 -2.32 13.51 9.27
CA ASN A 128 -1.35 14.58 9.49
C ASN A 128 -0.09 14.44 8.60
N ASP A 129 0.12 13.29 7.98
CA ASP A 129 1.15 13.08 6.97
C ASP A 129 0.77 13.70 5.62
N LEU A 130 -0.52 14.02 5.43
CA LEU A 130 -1.02 14.72 4.25
C LEU A 130 -0.91 16.24 4.44
N ASP A 131 -0.08 16.88 3.63
CA ASP A 131 0.06 18.33 3.63
C ASP A 131 -1.21 18.99 3.06
N PRO A 132 -1.97 19.78 3.85
CA PRO A 132 -3.19 20.42 3.40
C PRO A 132 -3.00 21.37 2.21
N ASP A 133 -1.82 21.99 2.09
CA ASP A 133 -1.52 22.89 0.96
C ASP A 133 -1.35 22.12 -0.35
N LYS A 134 -0.87 20.89 -0.27
CA LYS A 134 -0.75 19.99 -1.42
C LYS A 134 -2.10 19.47 -1.92
N LEU A 135 -3.17 19.62 -1.14
CA LEU A 135 -4.53 19.23 -1.50
C LEU A 135 -5.34 20.37 -2.12
N SER A 136 -4.85 21.61 -2.11
CA SER A 136 -5.62 22.81 -2.49
C SER A 136 -6.11 22.83 -3.93
N ASP A 137 -5.42 22.16 -4.85
CA ASP A 137 -5.72 22.11 -6.29
C ASP A 137 -6.02 20.69 -6.81
N VAL A 138 -6.33 19.77 -5.89
CA VAL A 138 -6.60 18.35 -6.17
C VAL A 138 -8.07 18.12 -6.46
N GLN A 139 -8.38 17.34 -7.48
CA GLN A 139 -9.75 16.95 -7.84
C GLN A 139 -10.12 15.56 -7.35
N LEU A 140 -9.12 14.67 -7.17
CA LEU A 140 -9.32 13.29 -6.73
C LEU A 140 -8.32 12.95 -5.63
N PHE A 141 -8.82 12.43 -4.53
CA PHE A 141 -8.06 11.76 -3.50
C PHE A 141 -8.41 10.27 -3.50
N HIS A 142 -7.40 9.43 -3.64
CA HIS A 142 -7.55 7.97 -3.55
C HIS A 142 -6.72 7.44 -2.39
N PHE A 143 -7.34 6.63 -1.54
CA PHE A 143 -6.65 5.92 -0.47
C PHE A 143 -6.78 4.42 -0.70
N GLY A 144 -5.64 3.72 -0.66
CA GLY A 144 -5.65 2.28 -0.91
C GLY A 144 -5.09 1.46 0.25
N TYR A 145 -5.76 0.33 0.47
CA TYR A 145 -5.41 -0.75 1.38
C TYR A 145 -5.41 -0.38 2.86
N PRO A 146 -6.48 0.23 3.41
CA PRO A 146 -6.57 0.53 4.85
C PRO A 146 -6.28 -0.67 5.76
N PRO A 147 -6.59 -1.94 5.42
CA PRO A 147 -6.21 -3.08 6.25
C PRO A 147 -4.71 -3.30 6.43
N LEU A 148 -3.88 -2.71 5.57
CA LEU A 148 -2.42 -2.78 5.64
C LEU A 148 -1.78 -1.51 6.24
N VAL A 149 -2.60 -0.66 6.89
CA VAL A 149 -2.18 0.59 7.54
C VAL A 149 -2.84 0.67 8.92
N ARG A 150 -2.11 0.28 9.96
CA ARG A 150 -2.66 0.07 11.30
C ARG A 150 -3.52 1.23 11.82
N LYS A 151 -3.06 2.46 11.66
CA LYS A 151 -3.81 3.67 12.09
C LYS A 151 -5.20 3.77 11.45
N MET A 152 -5.41 3.17 10.28
CA MET A 152 -6.68 3.27 9.54
C MET A 152 -7.78 2.35 10.08
N TYR A 153 -7.42 1.34 10.89
CA TYR A 153 -8.39 0.42 11.48
C TYR A 153 -8.44 0.46 13.01
N GLU A 154 -7.43 0.98 13.70
CA GLU A 154 -7.46 1.20 15.14
C GLU A 154 -8.63 2.12 15.53
N ASN A 155 -9.18 1.93 16.73
CA ASN A 155 -10.26 2.76 17.29
C ASN A 155 -11.48 2.87 16.35
N ASP A 156 -11.96 1.74 15.83
CA ASP A 156 -13.08 1.70 14.89
C ASP A 156 -12.87 2.57 13.63
N GLY A 157 -11.64 2.67 13.15
CA GLY A 157 -11.28 3.41 11.95
C GLY A 157 -11.39 4.93 12.07
N GLU A 158 -11.25 5.49 13.27
CA GLU A 158 -11.45 6.93 13.52
C GLU A 158 -10.54 7.80 12.63
N GLU A 159 -9.28 7.37 12.44
CA GLU A 159 -8.34 8.08 11.58
C GLU A 159 -8.77 8.07 10.11
N LEU A 160 -9.17 6.92 9.59
CA LEU A 160 -9.67 6.77 8.22
C LEU A 160 -10.92 7.63 8.00
N VAL A 161 -11.88 7.55 8.91
CA VAL A 161 -13.12 8.35 8.87
C VAL A 161 -12.82 9.84 8.93
N GLY A 162 -11.92 10.26 9.83
CA GLY A 162 -11.51 11.65 9.99
C GLY A 162 -10.86 12.21 8.73
N MET A 163 -9.97 11.46 8.12
CA MET A 163 -9.28 11.81 6.88
C MET A 163 -10.27 11.98 5.72
N PHE A 164 -11.13 10.99 5.48
CA PHE A 164 -12.11 11.05 4.38
C PHE A 164 -13.12 12.17 4.59
N ARG A 165 -13.64 12.36 5.82
CA ARG A 165 -14.55 13.47 6.13
C ARG A 165 -13.94 14.83 5.84
N GLU A 166 -12.69 15.04 6.21
CA GLU A 166 -11.99 16.30 5.98
C GLU A 166 -11.80 16.56 4.49
N ILE A 167 -11.32 15.57 3.74
CA ILE A 167 -11.01 15.71 2.31
C ILE A 167 -12.30 15.87 1.49
N HIS A 168 -13.33 15.05 1.75
CA HIS A 168 -14.64 15.18 1.11
C HIS A 168 -15.28 16.53 1.42
N GLY A 169 -15.14 17.04 2.66
CA GLY A 169 -15.63 18.35 3.06
C GLY A 169 -14.98 19.53 2.31
N ARG A 170 -13.82 19.32 1.68
CA ARG A 170 -13.18 20.30 0.79
C ARG A 170 -13.71 20.26 -0.65
N GLY A 171 -14.68 19.37 -0.95
CA GLY A 171 -15.22 19.17 -2.30
C GLY A 171 -14.31 18.38 -3.24
N ILE A 172 -13.34 17.65 -2.69
CA ILE A 172 -12.47 16.74 -3.45
C ILE A 172 -13.19 15.41 -3.62
N ILE A 173 -13.23 14.87 -4.84
CA ILE A 173 -13.74 13.53 -5.11
C ILE A 173 -12.88 12.51 -4.38
N THR A 174 -13.52 11.60 -3.65
CA THR A 174 -12.85 10.62 -2.82
C THR A 174 -13.02 9.21 -3.35
N SER A 175 -11.96 8.42 -3.27
CA SER A 175 -11.95 7.01 -3.70
C SER A 175 -11.25 6.15 -2.65
N LEU A 176 -11.85 5.03 -2.31
CA LEU A 176 -11.32 4.05 -1.36
C LEU A 176 -11.16 2.69 -2.05
N ASP A 177 -9.94 2.18 -2.07
CA ASP A 177 -9.60 0.82 -2.51
C ASP A 177 -9.33 -0.06 -1.29
N PHE A 178 -9.74 -1.32 -1.36
CA PHE A 178 -9.73 -2.22 -0.21
C PHE A 178 -9.06 -3.54 -0.57
N ALA A 179 -7.94 -3.87 0.09
CA ALA A 179 -7.27 -5.16 -0.07
C ALA A 179 -7.98 -6.28 0.68
N ALA A 180 -7.78 -7.50 0.23
CA ALA A 180 -8.19 -8.68 0.99
C ALA A 180 -7.55 -8.67 2.39
N VAL A 181 -8.32 -9.11 3.39
CA VAL A 181 -7.93 -9.13 4.79
C VAL A 181 -7.75 -10.59 5.23
N ASP A 182 -6.57 -10.91 5.75
CA ASP A 182 -6.37 -12.20 6.41
C ASP A 182 -7.17 -12.21 7.73
N PRO A 183 -8.15 -13.12 7.89
CA PRO A 183 -8.99 -13.19 9.09
C PRO A 183 -8.20 -13.40 10.40
N GLU A 184 -7.02 -14.02 10.34
CA GLU A 184 -6.18 -14.28 11.51
C GLU A 184 -5.31 -13.08 11.91
N SER A 185 -5.20 -12.06 11.03
CA SER A 185 -4.42 -10.85 11.29
C SER A 185 -5.11 -9.91 12.28
N GLU A 186 -4.35 -8.94 12.83
CA GLU A 186 -4.93 -7.89 13.68
C GLU A 186 -5.97 -7.06 12.92
N ALA A 187 -5.75 -6.81 11.62
CA ALA A 187 -6.74 -6.17 10.76
C ALA A 187 -7.98 -7.05 10.56
N GLY A 188 -7.82 -8.38 10.45
CA GLY A 188 -8.92 -9.33 10.28
C GLY A 188 -9.85 -9.42 11.48
N LYS A 189 -9.35 -9.12 12.67
CA LYS A 189 -10.14 -9.10 13.92
C LYS A 189 -10.97 -7.83 14.10
N GLN A 190 -10.82 -6.83 13.24
CA GLN A 190 -11.56 -5.58 13.32
C GLN A 190 -12.98 -5.73 12.78
N ASP A 191 -13.89 -4.91 13.31
CA ASP A 191 -15.26 -4.79 12.80
C ASP A 191 -15.29 -3.90 11.55
N TRP A 192 -14.90 -4.49 10.39
CA TRP A 192 -14.89 -3.78 9.13
C TRP A 192 -16.25 -3.31 8.66
N GLU A 193 -17.33 -4.01 9.04
CA GLU A 193 -18.68 -3.53 8.74
C GLU A 193 -18.94 -2.18 9.42
N LYS A 194 -18.60 -2.07 10.70
CA LYS A 194 -18.72 -0.83 11.47
C LYS A 194 -17.83 0.28 10.90
N ILE A 195 -16.56 -0.02 10.58
CA ILE A 195 -15.63 0.95 10.01
C ILE A 195 -16.14 1.46 8.67
N LEU A 196 -16.56 0.55 7.77
CA LEU A 196 -17.06 0.91 6.45
C LEU A 196 -18.35 1.73 6.54
N ARG A 197 -19.30 1.38 7.40
CA ARG A 197 -20.51 2.19 7.61
C ARG A 197 -20.20 3.63 8.04
N ARG A 198 -19.10 3.86 8.73
CA ARG A 198 -18.67 5.20 9.18
C ARG A 198 -17.93 5.99 8.10
N VAL A 199 -17.13 5.34 7.25
CA VAL A 199 -16.31 6.03 6.24
C VAL A 199 -17.03 6.22 4.92
N LEU A 200 -17.85 5.26 4.47
CA LEU A 200 -18.51 5.29 3.15
C LEU A 200 -19.40 6.52 2.88
N PRO A 201 -20.02 7.18 3.88
CA PRO A 201 -20.71 8.47 3.63
C PRO A 201 -19.81 9.58 3.07
N TYR A 202 -18.48 9.43 3.16
CA TYR A 202 -17.48 10.39 2.66
C TYR A 202 -16.67 9.82 1.48
N VAL A 203 -17.15 8.75 0.84
CA VAL A 203 -16.48 8.06 -0.27
C VAL A 203 -17.36 8.09 -1.51
N ASP A 204 -16.88 8.75 -2.58
CA ASP A 204 -17.61 8.81 -3.85
C ASP A 204 -17.43 7.51 -4.66
N PHE A 205 -16.24 6.89 -4.60
CA PHE A 205 -15.94 5.64 -5.28
C PHE A 205 -15.35 4.61 -4.31
N PHE A 206 -16.04 3.51 -4.12
CA PHE A 206 -15.56 2.37 -3.35
C PHE A 206 -15.20 1.22 -4.30
N VAL A 207 -13.95 0.78 -4.28
CA VAL A 207 -13.38 -0.23 -5.19
C VAL A 207 -12.79 -1.38 -4.35
N PRO A 208 -13.61 -2.29 -3.83
CA PRO A 208 -13.11 -3.45 -3.09
C PRO A 208 -12.46 -4.45 -4.05
N SER A 209 -11.29 -4.99 -3.69
CA SER A 209 -10.57 -6.03 -4.44
C SER A 209 -10.64 -7.38 -3.74
#